data_c4082be3a6de30d21adacf6329ae8e4a
#
_entry.id   c4082be3a6de30d21adacf6329ae8e4a
#
_cell.length_a   1.000
_cell.length_b   1.000
_cell.length_c   1.000
_cell.angle_alpha   90.00
_cell.angle_beta   90.00
_cell.angle_gamma   90.00
#
_symmetry.space_group_name_H-M   'P 1'
#
loop_
_entity.id
_entity.type
_entity.pdbx_description
1 polymer ?
#
loop_
_entity_poly.entity_id
_entity_poly.type
_entity_poly.pdbx_seq_one_letter_code
_entity_poly.pdbx_strand_id
1 'polypeptide(L)'
;MNKTAVIVCNGEFPRKEYPRYILRNADYIVCCDGALTKYLKNMDKIFGTERMPDIVIGDMDSISKAARKKYTGTFIHETEQDYNDQTKAVRYVIGHLGDVSSIYILGAGGGREDHTIGNLSLLMEYTRMFDLKARGITIETVSDYSSAFAITDTSEIHCGQGRSISIFSPDKSLNIISEGLQWKTDEVVFDNWWKATLNKSSEDIVKLKFSHPSMALIILN
;
A
#
# COMPACT_ATOMS: atom_id res chain seq x y z
N MET A 1 -10.95 18.73 6.09
CA MET A 1 -10.46 18.43 4.72
C MET A 1 -9.85 17.04 4.76
N ASN A 2 -10.10 16.22 3.75
CA ASN A 2 -9.53 14.87 3.69
C ASN A 2 -8.04 14.98 3.33
N LYS A 3 -7.16 14.58 4.22
CA LYS A 3 -5.71 14.62 4.02
C LYS A 3 -5.15 13.28 3.55
N THR A 4 -3.99 13.37 2.91
CA THR A 4 -3.23 12.23 2.39
C THR A 4 -1.97 12.03 3.21
N ALA A 5 -1.78 10.81 3.72
CA ALA A 5 -0.53 10.38 4.32
C ALA A 5 0.23 9.45 3.36
N VAL A 6 1.54 9.64 3.26
CA VAL A 6 2.43 8.72 2.54
C VAL A 6 3.36 8.05 3.53
N ILE A 7 3.32 6.73 3.57
CA ILE A 7 4.25 5.89 4.32
C ILE A 7 5.35 5.42 3.37
N VAL A 8 6.60 5.67 3.72
CA VAL A 8 7.77 5.25 2.94
C VAL A 8 8.45 4.09 3.64
N CYS A 9 8.37 2.90 3.03
CA CYS A 9 9.04 1.67 3.50
C CYS A 9 10.45 1.53 2.91
N ASN A 10 11.24 0.61 3.46
CA ASN A 10 12.66 0.44 3.10
C ASN A 10 12.92 -0.44 1.86
N GLY A 11 11.94 -0.68 1.01
CA GLY A 11 12.09 -1.37 -0.27
C GLY A 11 12.61 -0.46 -1.40
N GLU A 12 12.15 -0.67 -2.63
CA GLU A 12 12.57 0.14 -3.78
C GLU A 12 11.98 1.56 -3.69
N PHE A 13 12.85 2.56 -3.73
CA PHE A 13 12.44 3.96 -3.68
C PHE A 13 11.87 4.40 -5.04
N PRO A 14 10.77 5.19 -5.09
CA PRO A 14 10.08 5.54 -6.32
C PRO A 14 10.95 6.31 -7.32
N ARG A 15 10.91 5.87 -8.59
CA ARG A 15 11.64 6.48 -9.72
C ARG A 15 10.69 7.06 -10.76
N LYS A 16 9.51 6.44 -10.97
CA LYS A 16 8.51 6.90 -11.93
C LYS A 16 7.69 8.08 -11.41
N GLU A 17 7.06 8.78 -12.32
CA GLU A 17 6.38 10.04 -12.03
C GLU A 17 5.17 9.85 -11.11
N TYR A 18 4.36 8.82 -11.31
CA TYR A 18 3.14 8.64 -10.52
C TYR A 18 3.39 8.46 -9.01
N PRO A 19 4.23 7.52 -8.54
CA PRO A 19 4.52 7.43 -7.12
C PRO A 19 5.28 8.65 -6.57
N ARG A 20 6.07 9.35 -7.39
CA ARG A 20 6.71 10.61 -6.99
C ARG A 20 5.69 11.74 -6.85
N TYR A 21 4.70 11.80 -7.73
CA TYR A 21 3.60 12.75 -7.65
C TYR A 21 2.83 12.58 -6.34
N ILE A 22 2.50 11.33 -5.97
CA ILE A 22 1.85 11.01 -4.70
C ILE A 22 2.69 11.54 -3.53
N LEU A 23 4.00 11.25 -3.52
CA LEU A 23 4.89 11.70 -2.45
C LEU A 23 5.01 13.23 -2.37
N ARG A 24 5.05 13.93 -3.51
CA ARG A 24 5.11 15.40 -3.56
C ARG A 24 3.87 16.07 -2.99
N ASN A 25 2.71 15.46 -3.18
CA ASN A 25 1.43 16.02 -2.78
C ASN A 25 0.91 15.48 -1.44
N ALA A 26 1.73 14.76 -0.70
CA ALA A 26 1.38 14.26 0.63
C ALA A 26 1.26 15.41 1.63
N ASP A 27 0.20 15.38 2.45
CA ASP A 27 0.07 16.26 3.62
C ASP A 27 1.01 15.80 4.74
N TYR A 28 1.13 14.47 4.92
CA TYR A 28 2.01 13.86 5.89
C TYR A 28 2.92 12.81 5.24
N ILE A 29 4.19 12.81 5.62
CA ILE A 29 5.19 11.83 5.19
C ILE A 29 5.73 11.10 6.42
N VAL A 30 5.50 9.80 6.47
CA VAL A 30 5.97 8.91 7.54
C VAL A 30 7.00 7.95 6.97
N CYS A 31 8.23 7.98 7.44
CA CYS A 31 9.25 7.01 7.04
C CYS A 31 9.32 5.86 8.05
N CYS A 32 9.28 4.63 7.56
CA CYS A 32 9.69 3.47 8.35
C CYS A 32 11.21 3.55 8.54
N ASP A 33 11.70 3.18 9.70
CA ASP A 33 13.10 3.09 10.14
C ASP A 33 14.16 3.31 9.04
N GLY A 34 14.65 2.22 8.41
CA GLY A 34 15.69 2.28 7.38
C GLY A 34 15.35 3.09 6.12
N ALA A 35 14.07 3.33 5.86
CA ALA A 35 13.61 4.13 4.72
C ALA A 35 14.10 5.58 4.78
N LEU A 36 14.34 6.13 5.97
CA LEU A 36 14.86 7.48 6.16
C LEU A 36 16.14 7.70 5.36
N THR A 37 17.05 6.74 5.36
CA THR A 37 18.32 6.87 4.63
C THR A 37 18.12 7.01 3.12
N LYS A 38 17.18 6.26 2.53
CA LYS A 38 16.83 6.36 1.10
C LYS A 38 16.06 7.64 0.80
N TYR A 39 15.16 8.03 1.68
CA TYR A 39 14.38 9.25 1.56
C TYR A 39 15.30 10.49 1.49
N LEU A 40 16.20 10.65 2.46
CA LEU A 40 17.11 11.79 2.52
C LEU A 40 18.08 11.90 1.33
N LYS A 41 18.41 10.78 0.69
CA LYS A 41 19.23 10.74 -0.54
C LYS A 41 18.48 11.17 -1.79
N ASN A 42 17.16 11.12 -1.78
CA ASN A 42 16.34 11.32 -2.98
C ASN A 42 15.34 12.49 -2.87
N MET A 43 15.13 13.05 -1.68
CA MET A 43 14.13 14.11 -1.46
C MET A 43 14.34 15.31 -2.39
N ASP A 44 15.58 15.78 -2.58
CA ASP A 44 15.87 16.93 -3.44
C ASP A 44 15.46 16.68 -4.89
N LYS A 45 15.61 15.43 -5.38
CA LYS A 45 15.20 15.01 -6.74
C LYS A 45 13.68 14.98 -6.91
N ILE A 46 12.95 14.85 -5.80
CA ILE A 46 11.49 14.75 -5.80
C ILE A 46 10.86 16.12 -5.59
N PHE A 47 11.34 16.87 -4.62
CA PHE A 47 10.73 18.13 -4.20
C PHE A 47 11.40 19.36 -4.81
N GLY A 48 12.61 19.22 -5.36
CA GLY A 48 13.45 20.36 -5.80
C GLY A 48 13.98 21.21 -4.65
N THR A 49 13.70 20.80 -3.42
CA THR A 49 14.10 21.46 -2.17
C THR A 49 14.17 20.43 -1.05
N GLU A 50 14.75 20.79 0.07
CA GLU A 50 14.78 19.96 1.26
C GLU A 50 13.38 19.90 1.88
N ARG A 51 12.79 18.70 1.95
CA ARG A 51 11.56 18.39 2.67
C ARG A 51 11.81 17.18 3.56
N MET A 52 11.96 17.41 4.86
CA MET A 52 12.08 16.32 5.83
C MET A 52 10.76 15.57 5.96
N PRO A 53 10.78 14.25 6.25
CA PRO A 53 9.54 13.56 6.63
C PRO A 53 9.05 14.12 7.97
N ASP A 54 7.74 14.07 8.18
CA ASP A 54 7.14 14.56 9.43
C ASP A 54 7.47 13.64 10.59
N ILE A 55 7.54 12.33 10.33
CA ILE A 55 7.74 11.29 11.35
C ILE A 55 8.64 10.18 10.80
N VAL A 56 9.46 9.63 11.69
CA VAL A 56 10.20 8.38 11.47
C VAL A 56 9.79 7.39 12.56
N ILE A 57 9.35 6.18 12.17
CA ILE A 57 8.84 5.17 13.10
C ILE A 57 9.53 3.81 12.90
N GLY A 58 9.84 3.12 13.98
CA GLY A 58 10.48 1.81 14.02
C GLY A 58 11.33 1.63 15.27
N ASP A 59 12.18 0.59 15.32
CA ASP A 59 13.09 0.33 16.43
C ASP A 59 14.42 1.12 16.33
N MET A 60 14.61 1.84 15.23
CA MET A 60 15.73 2.75 14.98
C MET A 60 17.09 2.07 14.79
N ASP A 61 17.14 0.79 14.59
CA ASP A 61 18.40 0.04 14.41
C ASP A 61 18.95 0.10 12.98
N SER A 62 18.09 0.23 11.97
CA SER A 62 18.45 0.28 10.55
C SER A 62 18.77 1.68 10.02
N ILE A 63 18.67 2.74 10.84
CA ILE A 63 18.98 4.12 10.43
C ILE A 63 20.49 4.35 10.43
N SER A 64 21.02 4.78 9.29
CA SER A 64 22.44 5.15 9.22
C SER A 64 22.76 6.34 10.16
N LYS A 65 23.98 6.35 10.75
CA LYS A 65 24.44 7.46 11.62
C LYS A 65 24.32 8.83 10.93
N ALA A 66 24.61 8.89 9.63
CA ALA A 66 24.50 10.13 8.84
C ALA A 66 23.05 10.59 8.69
N ALA A 67 22.11 9.68 8.40
CA ALA A 67 20.69 10.00 8.31
C ALA A 67 20.14 10.45 9.67
N ARG A 68 20.50 9.77 10.76
CA ARG A 68 20.09 10.13 12.10
C ARG A 68 20.59 11.53 12.52
N LYS A 69 21.82 11.90 12.12
CA LYS A 69 22.37 13.22 12.38
C LYS A 69 21.69 14.33 11.54
N LYS A 70 21.32 14.00 10.30
CA LYS A 70 20.69 14.96 9.37
C LYS A 70 19.21 15.22 9.71
N TYR A 71 18.50 14.21 10.17
CA TYR A 71 17.06 14.33 10.47
C TYR A 71 16.83 15.01 11.82
N THR A 72 16.08 16.11 11.81
CA THR A 72 15.76 16.94 12.99
C THR A 72 14.29 16.84 13.43
N GLY A 73 13.51 15.95 12.79
CA GLY A 73 12.08 15.77 13.07
C GLY A 73 11.80 14.78 14.20
N THR A 74 10.60 14.25 14.21
CA THR A 74 10.09 13.38 15.28
C THR A 74 10.41 11.91 15.01
N PHE A 75 11.09 11.27 15.97
CA PHE A 75 11.26 9.81 16.02
C PHE A 75 10.22 9.19 16.95
N ILE A 76 9.51 8.19 16.46
CA ILE A 76 8.61 7.34 17.26
C ILE A 76 9.29 5.96 17.40
N HIS A 77 9.82 5.73 18.60
CA HIS A 77 10.52 4.48 18.91
C HIS A 77 9.53 3.39 19.32
N GLU A 78 9.31 2.41 18.44
CA GLU A 78 8.41 1.27 18.64
C GLU A 78 9.22 -0.03 18.67
N THR A 79 9.43 -0.56 19.88
CA THR A 79 10.22 -1.78 20.11
C THR A 79 9.43 -3.07 19.98
N GLU A 80 8.11 -2.98 19.80
CA GLU A 80 7.23 -4.12 19.62
C GLU A 80 7.64 -4.90 18.36
N GLN A 81 7.71 -6.24 18.46
CA GLN A 81 8.23 -7.13 17.41
C GLN A 81 7.14 -7.98 16.72
N ASP A 82 5.88 -7.92 17.20
CA ASP A 82 4.77 -8.69 16.60
C ASP A 82 4.35 -8.13 15.24
N TYR A 83 4.67 -6.86 14.97
CA TYR A 83 4.36 -6.18 13.72
C TYR A 83 5.60 -5.60 13.06
N ASN A 84 5.61 -5.62 11.72
CA ASN A 84 6.65 -4.96 10.94
C ASN A 84 6.47 -3.43 10.94
N ASP A 85 7.49 -2.69 10.49
CA ASP A 85 7.49 -1.23 10.50
C ASP A 85 6.39 -0.62 9.63
N GLN A 86 5.99 -1.29 8.53
CA GLN A 86 4.85 -0.86 7.73
C GLN A 86 3.56 -0.82 8.57
N THR A 87 3.28 -1.87 9.34
CA THR A 87 2.11 -1.94 10.21
C THR A 87 2.18 -0.93 11.35
N LYS A 88 3.36 -0.75 11.96
CA LYS A 88 3.57 0.29 12.98
C LYS A 88 3.25 1.68 12.44
N ALA A 89 3.72 1.99 11.22
CA ALA A 89 3.44 3.26 10.56
C ALA A 89 1.94 3.44 10.23
N VAL A 90 1.27 2.42 9.70
CA VAL A 90 -0.18 2.47 9.43
C VAL A 90 -0.98 2.69 10.73
N ARG A 91 -0.66 1.95 11.80
CA ARG A 91 -1.28 2.14 13.13
C ARG A 91 -1.11 3.56 13.65
N TYR A 92 0.10 4.11 13.50
CA TYR A 92 0.38 5.48 13.93
C TYR A 92 -0.46 6.51 13.14
N VAL A 93 -0.48 6.40 11.80
CA VAL A 93 -1.26 7.30 10.95
C VAL A 93 -2.74 7.26 11.33
N ILE A 94 -3.34 6.07 11.42
CA ILE A 94 -4.76 5.89 11.73
C ILE A 94 -5.11 6.34 13.17
N GLY A 95 -4.19 6.16 14.10
CA GLY A 95 -4.41 6.46 15.52
C GLY A 95 -4.15 7.92 15.91
N HIS A 96 -3.28 8.62 15.20
CA HIS A 96 -2.78 9.94 15.62
C HIS A 96 -3.01 11.06 14.59
N LEU A 97 -3.26 10.73 13.31
CA LEU A 97 -3.52 11.70 12.25
C LEU A 97 -5.00 11.62 11.84
N GLY A 98 -5.88 12.13 12.70
CA GLY A 98 -7.34 11.92 12.64
C GLY A 98 -8.06 12.54 11.42
N ASP A 99 -7.37 13.35 10.60
CA ASP A 99 -7.91 13.99 9.39
C ASP A 99 -7.45 13.30 8.08
N VAL A 100 -6.74 12.16 8.19
CA VAL A 100 -6.28 11.37 7.04
C VAL A 100 -7.40 10.46 6.55
N SER A 101 -7.69 10.53 5.24
CA SER A 101 -8.63 9.65 4.55
C SER A 101 -7.96 8.77 3.49
N SER A 102 -6.74 9.10 3.06
CA SER A 102 -5.99 8.32 2.08
C SER A 102 -4.59 8.05 2.56
N ILE A 103 -4.20 6.77 2.57
CA ILE A 103 -2.86 6.32 2.95
C ILE A 103 -2.23 5.63 1.75
N TYR A 104 -1.12 6.17 1.27
CA TYR A 104 -0.30 5.52 0.25
C TYR A 104 0.98 4.96 0.87
N ILE A 105 1.30 3.71 0.52
CA ILE A 105 2.50 3.04 0.98
C ILE A 105 3.46 2.91 -0.20
N LEU A 106 4.63 3.52 -0.12
CA LEU A 106 5.69 3.46 -1.13
C LEU A 106 6.87 2.64 -0.62
N GLY A 107 7.53 1.91 -1.52
CA GLY A 107 8.69 1.10 -1.15
C GLY A 107 8.35 -0.13 -0.30
N ALA A 108 7.14 -0.65 -0.39
CA ALA A 108 6.73 -1.88 0.29
C ALA A 108 7.37 -3.15 -0.31
N GLY A 109 7.85 -3.06 -1.55
CA GLY A 109 8.47 -4.16 -2.31
C GLY A 109 9.79 -3.74 -2.97
N GLY A 110 10.30 -4.59 -3.88
CA GLY A 110 11.54 -4.34 -4.61
C GLY A 110 12.80 -4.54 -3.77
N GLY A 111 12.81 -5.58 -2.98
CA GLY A 111 13.95 -6.04 -2.18
C GLY A 111 13.83 -7.53 -1.95
N ARG A 112 13.67 -7.96 -0.72
CA ARG A 112 13.40 -9.35 -0.38
C ARG A 112 11.96 -9.71 -0.73
N GLU A 113 11.74 -10.84 -1.39
CA GLU A 113 10.44 -11.31 -1.85
C GLU A 113 9.50 -11.63 -0.67
N ASP A 114 10.01 -12.20 0.41
CA ASP A 114 9.26 -12.50 1.63
C ASP A 114 8.65 -11.23 2.25
N HIS A 115 9.41 -10.14 2.30
CA HIS A 115 8.92 -8.83 2.74
C HIS A 115 7.86 -8.28 1.79
N THR A 116 8.06 -8.43 0.46
CA THR A 116 7.08 -7.96 -0.53
C THR A 116 5.76 -8.69 -0.37
N ILE A 117 5.80 -10.03 -0.28
CA ILE A 117 4.61 -10.86 -0.08
C ILE A 117 3.91 -10.49 1.23
N GLY A 118 4.66 -10.40 2.34
CA GLY A 118 4.14 -10.02 3.64
C GLY A 118 3.47 -8.64 3.62
N ASN A 119 4.16 -7.64 3.09
CA ASN A 119 3.65 -6.26 3.03
C ASN A 119 2.39 -6.12 2.19
N LEU A 120 2.29 -6.84 1.06
CA LEU A 120 1.08 -6.85 0.22
C LEU A 120 -0.08 -7.58 0.92
N SER A 121 0.19 -8.71 1.58
CA SER A 121 -0.85 -9.46 2.29
C SER A 121 -1.45 -8.67 3.46
N LEU A 122 -0.65 -7.83 4.12
CA LEU A 122 -1.10 -6.95 5.20
C LEU A 122 -2.18 -5.95 4.77
N LEU A 123 -2.28 -5.59 3.49
CA LEU A 123 -3.37 -4.73 3.01
C LEU A 123 -4.75 -5.34 3.29
N MET A 124 -4.89 -6.66 3.16
CA MET A 124 -6.13 -7.36 3.50
C MET A 124 -6.34 -7.37 5.03
N GLU A 125 -5.28 -7.59 5.81
CA GLU A 125 -5.34 -7.58 7.26
C GLU A 125 -5.75 -6.20 7.81
N TYR A 126 -5.26 -5.11 7.21
CA TYR A 126 -5.61 -3.75 7.63
C TYR A 126 -7.09 -3.44 7.50
N THR A 127 -7.80 -4.02 6.51
CA THR A 127 -9.25 -3.84 6.37
C THR A 127 -10.00 -4.36 7.60
N ARG A 128 -9.51 -5.46 8.17
CA ARG A 128 -10.08 -6.10 9.36
C ARG A 128 -9.62 -5.42 10.66
N MET A 129 -8.32 -5.11 10.77
CA MET A 129 -7.74 -4.51 11.98
C MET A 129 -8.29 -3.13 12.28
N PHE A 130 -8.58 -2.33 11.26
CA PHE A 130 -8.86 -0.90 11.43
C PHE A 130 -10.25 -0.47 10.99
N ASP A 131 -11.11 -1.41 10.53
CA ASP A 131 -12.44 -1.09 10.00
C ASP A 131 -12.41 0.11 9.02
N LEU A 132 -11.53 -0.01 8.02
CA LEU A 132 -11.22 1.08 7.09
C LEU A 132 -12.46 1.65 6.40
N LYS A 133 -13.40 0.75 6.03
CA LYS A 133 -14.65 1.14 5.36
C LYS A 133 -15.51 2.05 6.24
N ALA A 134 -15.71 1.72 7.52
CA ALA A 134 -16.49 2.54 8.43
C ALA A 134 -15.81 3.89 8.74
N ARG A 135 -14.47 3.92 8.69
CA ARG A 135 -13.70 5.15 8.91
C ARG A 135 -13.56 6.02 7.66
N GLY A 136 -13.97 5.52 6.48
CA GLY A 136 -13.77 6.23 5.21
C GLY A 136 -12.28 6.38 4.84
N ILE A 137 -11.43 5.43 5.25
CA ILE A 137 -9.99 5.44 4.98
C ILE A 137 -9.69 4.45 3.86
N THR A 138 -8.90 4.90 2.88
CA THR A 138 -8.33 4.04 1.83
C THR A 138 -6.85 3.81 2.08
N ILE A 139 -6.39 2.57 1.84
CA ILE A 139 -4.96 2.22 1.89
C ILE A 139 -4.57 1.57 0.56
N GLU A 140 -3.52 2.09 -0.06
CA GLU A 140 -2.99 1.60 -1.33
C GLU A 140 -1.46 1.54 -1.28
N THR A 141 -0.88 0.43 -1.70
CA THR A 141 0.56 0.33 -1.97
C THR A 141 0.82 0.71 -3.42
N VAL A 142 1.75 1.63 -3.65
CA VAL A 142 2.10 2.09 -4.99
C VAL A 142 3.60 1.92 -5.22
N SER A 143 3.94 1.31 -6.36
CA SER A 143 5.30 1.12 -6.83
C SER A 143 5.50 1.75 -8.22
N ASP A 144 6.70 1.63 -8.77
CA ASP A 144 6.97 2.02 -10.17
C ASP A 144 6.23 1.14 -11.19
N TYR A 145 5.68 0.00 -10.78
CA TYR A 145 5.12 -1.01 -11.69
C TYR A 145 3.63 -1.25 -11.48
N SER A 146 3.16 -1.10 -10.26
CA SER A 146 1.80 -1.50 -9.89
C SER A 146 1.27 -0.69 -8.73
N SER A 147 -0.05 -0.68 -8.60
CA SER A 147 -0.74 -0.35 -7.38
C SER A 147 -1.47 -1.56 -6.82
N ALA A 148 -1.62 -1.64 -5.49
CA ALA A 148 -2.29 -2.73 -4.81
C ALA A 148 -3.13 -2.22 -3.64
N PHE A 149 -4.36 -2.73 -3.53
CA PHE A 149 -5.31 -2.43 -2.47
C PHE A 149 -6.19 -3.64 -2.17
N ALA A 150 -6.82 -3.64 -1.01
CA ALA A 150 -7.76 -4.71 -0.62
C ALA A 150 -9.21 -4.26 -0.75
N ILE A 151 -10.08 -5.20 -1.14
CA ILE A 151 -11.53 -5.06 -1.12
C ILE A 151 -12.12 -6.14 -0.22
N THR A 152 -13.28 -5.86 0.40
CA THR A 152 -13.92 -6.76 1.39
C THR A 152 -15.31 -7.21 0.99
N ASP A 153 -15.82 -6.71 -0.12
CA ASP A 153 -17.17 -6.98 -0.61
C ASP A 153 -17.26 -6.70 -2.10
N THR A 154 -18.43 -6.94 -2.68
CA THR A 154 -18.76 -6.52 -4.06
C THR A 154 -18.29 -5.08 -4.31
N SER A 155 -17.51 -4.90 -5.37
CA SER A 155 -16.83 -3.63 -5.64
C SER A 155 -16.74 -3.33 -7.14
N GLU A 156 -16.71 -2.05 -7.46
CA GLU A 156 -16.40 -1.54 -8.79
C GLU A 156 -14.98 -0.92 -8.78
N ILE A 157 -14.16 -1.31 -9.75
CA ILE A 157 -12.77 -0.87 -9.88
C ILE A 157 -12.64 -0.05 -11.15
N HIS A 158 -12.41 1.25 -10.99
CA HIS A 158 -12.18 2.18 -12.09
C HIS A 158 -10.69 2.13 -12.50
N CYS A 159 -10.34 1.22 -13.38
CA CYS A 159 -8.95 0.97 -13.74
C CYS A 159 -8.57 1.40 -15.17
N GLY A 160 -9.55 1.72 -16.02
CA GLY A 160 -9.34 1.95 -17.45
C GLY A 160 -9.27 0.64 -18.26
N GLN A 161 -9.65 0.72 -19.52
CA GLN A 161 -9.59 -0.42 -20.45
C GLN A 161 -8.14 -0.83 -20.75
N GLY A 162 -7.90 -2.13 -20.86
CA GLY A 162 -6.60 -2.69 -21.21
C GLY A 162 -5.62 -2.79 -20.02
N ARG A 163 -6.04 -2.45 -18.80
CA ARG A 163 -5.22 -2.54 -17.59
C ARG A 163 -5.03 -3.99 -17.16
N SER A 164 -3.80 -4.38 -16.84
CA SER A 164 -3.56 -5.69 -16.21
C SER A 164 -4.08 -5.69 -14.78
N ILE A 165 -4.79 -6.74 -14.41
CA ILE A 165 -5.38 -6.89 -13.08
C ILE A 165 -5.14 -8.31 -12.56
N SER A 166 -4.72 -8.42 -11.31
CA SER A 166 -4.58 -9.69 -10.60
C SER A 166 -5.40 -9.65 -9.32
N ILE A 167 -6.05 -10.76 -9.01
CA ILE A 167 -6.93 -10.92 -7.86
C ILE A 167 -6.40 -12.07 -7.02
N PHE A 168 -6.20 -11.84 -5.74
CA PHE A 168 -5.76 -12.85 -4.77
C PHE A 168 -6.74 -12.88 -3.61
N SER A 169 -7.14 -14.05 -3.16
CA SER A 169 -7.94 -14.20 -1.94
C SER A 169 -7.40 -15.37 -1.12
N PRO A 170 -7.35 -15.26 0.21
CA PRO A 170 -7.06 -16.37 1.10
C PRO A 170 -8.27 -17.28 1.33
N ASP A 171 -9.45 -16.88 0.88
CA ASP A 171 -10.72 -17.57 1.11
C ASP A 171 -11.08 -18.48 -0.06
N LYS A 172 -10.92 -19.78 0.12
CA LYS A 172 -11.26 -20.80 -0.89
C LYS A 172 -12.77 -20.93 -1.16
N SER A 173 -13.61 -20.47 -0.25
CA SER A 173 -15.06 -20.51 -0.39
C SER A 173 -15.62 -19.32 -1.15
N LEU A 174 -14.83 -18.26 -1.31
CA LEU A 174 -15.22 -17.07 -2.05
C LEU A 174 -15.34 -17.38 -3.54
N ASN A 175 -16.50 -17.10 -4.10
CA ASN A 175 -16.69 -17.02 -5.55
C ASN A 175 -16.82 -15.54 -5.95
N ILE A 176 -16.14 -15.15 -7.02
CA ILE A 176 -16.16 -13.79 -7.56
C ILE A 176 -16.68 -13.84 -9.00
N ILE A 177 -17.88 -13.35 -9.22
CA ILE A 177 -18.42 -13.14 -10.57
C ILE A 177 -17.90 -11.81 -11.08
N SER A 178 -17.28 -11.81 -12.26
CA SER A 178 -16.65 -10.62 -12.82
C SER A 178 -17.35 -10.13 -14.10
N GLU A 179 -17.47 -8.80 -14.21
CA GLU A 179 -17.82 -8.09 -15.44
C GLU A 179 -16.66 -7.14 -15.80
N GLY A 180 -16.43 -6.91 -17.09
CA GLY A 180 -15.36 -6.04 -17.57
C GLY A 180 -13.96 -6.65 -17.53
N LEU A 181 -13.82 -7.96 -17.33
CA LEU A 181 -12.57 -8.70 -17.45
C LEU A 181 -12.53 -9.51 -18.75
N GLN A 182 -11.33 -9.64 -19.34
CA GLN A 182 -11.10 -10.47 -20.53
C GLN A 182 -11.35 -11.96 -20.24
N TRP A 183 -10.91 -12.42 -19.07
CA TRP A 183 -11.16 -13.79 -18.58
C TRP A 183 -12.04 -13.71 -17.33
N LYS A 184 -13.23 -14.29 -17.41
CA LYS A 184 -14.17 -14.33 -16.30
C LYS A 184 -13.60 -15.12 -15.12
N THR A 185 -13.99 -14.73 -13.92
CA THR A 185 -13.55 -15.38 -12.67
C THR A 185 -14.62 -16.29 -12.07
N ASP A 186 -15.76 -16.45 -12.69
CA ASP A 186 -16.96 -17.10 -12.16
C ASP A 186 -16.73 -18.54 -11.67
N GLU A 187 -15.80 -19.27 -12.34
CA GLU A 187 -15.43 -20.64 -12.00
C GLU A 187 -14.08 -20.75 -11.27
N VAL A 188 -13.48 -19.62 -10.87
CA VAL A 188 -12.20 -19.63 -10.17
C VAL A 188 -12.40 -20.04 -8.72
N VAL A 189 -11.66 -21.07 -8.31
CA VAL A 189 -11.50 -21.43 -6.89
C VAL A 189 -10.17 -20.90 -6.41
N PHE A 190 -10.19 -20.07 -5.36
CA PHE A 190 -8.99 -19.45 -4.78
C PHE A 190 -8.20 -20.42 -3.89
N ASP A 191 -7.88 -21.60 -4.41
CA ASP A 191 -7.08 -22.62 -3.73
C ASP A 191 -5.57 -22.44 -3.97
N ASN A 192 -5.21 -21.55 -4.89
CA ASN A 192 -3.82 -21.21 -5.21
C ASN A 192 -3.70 -19.77 -5.71
N TRP A 193 -2.60 -19.12 -5.41
CA TRP A 193 -2.38 -17.69 -5.67
C TRP A 193 -2.30 -17.31 -7.16
N TRP A 194 -1.94 -18.22 -8.04
CA TRP A 194 -1.84 -17.89 -9.46
C TRP A 194 -3.18 -17.87 -10.22
N LYS A 195 -4.26 -18.41 -9.64
CA LYS A 195 -5.53 -18.74 -10.34
C LYS A 195 -6.22 -17.55 -11.02
N ALA A 196 -6.21 -16.37 -10.43
CA ALA A 196 -6.83 -15.15 -10.97
C ALA A 196 -5.82 -14.03 -11.21
N THR A 197 -4.60 -14.41 -11.57
CA THR A 197 -3.54 -13.45 -11.92
C THR A 197 -3.48 -13.17 -13.40
N LEU A 198 -2.82 -12.05 -13.77
CA LEU A 198 -2.53 -11.67 -15.16
C LEU A 198 -3.78 -11.53 -16.03
N ASN A 199 -4.90 -11.17 -15.46
CA ASN A 199 -6.11 -10.83 -16.18
C ASN A 199 -5.99 -9.41 -16.78
N LYS A 200 -6.97 -9.01 -17.56
CA LYS A 200 -6.98 -7.72 -18.26
C LYS A 200 -8.38 -7.13 -18.26
N SER A 201 -8.49 -5.84 -17.99
CA SER A 201 -9.76 -5.12 -18.11
C SER A 201 -10.15 -5.01 -19.60
N SER A 202 -11.36 -5.39 -19.94
CA SER A 202 -11.98 -5.18 -21.27
C SER A 202 -12.79 -3.89 -21.33
N GLU A 203 -13.04 -3.27 -20.18
CA GLU A 203 -13.81 -2.04 -20.00
C GLU A 203 -13.09 -1.09 -19.03
N ASP A 204 -13.56 0.15 -18.91
CA ASP A 204 -12.99 1.14 -17.97
C ASP A 204 -13.26 0.78 -16.51
N ILE A 205 -14.37 0.08 -16.26
CA ILE A 205 -14.81 -0.35 -14.94
C ILE A 205 -14.89 -1.87 -14.91
N VAL A 206 -14.20 -2.45 -13.94
CA VAL A 206 -14.31 -3.87 -13.61
C VAL A 206 -15.20 -4.03 -12.39
N LYS A 207 -16.28 -4.84 -12.53
CA LYS A 207 -17.17 -5.17 -11.41
C LYS A 207 -16.83 -6.56 -10.89
N LEU A 208 -16.64 -6.65 -9.58
CA LEU A 208 -16.36 -7.91 -8.88
C LEU A 208 -17.48 -8.14 -7.86
N LYS A 209 -18.35 -9.11 -8.16
CA LYS A 209 -19.46 -9.47 -7.27
C LYS A 209 -19.06 -10.66 -6.42
N PHE A 210 -18.96 -10.45 -5.13
CA PHE A 210 -18.63 -11.46 -4.15
C PHE A 210 -19.85 -12.31 -3.77
N SER A 211 -19.66 -13.62 -3.60
CA SER A 211 -20.71 -14.52 -3.10
C SER A 211 -21.05 -14.25 -1.62
N HIS A 212 -20.14 -13.71 -0.86
CA HIS A 212 -20.29 -13.30 0.54
C HIS A 212 -19.17 -12.30 0.92
N PRO A 213 -19.33 -11.51 2.00
CA PRO A 213 -18.25 -10.65 2.49
C PRO A 213 -16.98 -11.46 2.79
N SER A 214 -15.87 -11.05 2.22
CA SER A 214 -14.57 -11.71 2.33
C SER A 214 -13.47 -10.73 2.01
N MET A 215 -12.23 -11.20 1.78
CA MET A 215 -11.10 -10.32 1.44
C MET A 215 -10.49 -10.73 0.11
N ALA A 216 -10.20 -9.74 -0.73
CA ALA A 216 -9.37 -9.93 -1.89
C ALA A 216 -8.36 -8.78 -2.05
N LEU A 217 -7.13 -9.13 -2.39
CA LEU A 217 -6.09 -8.20 -2.79
C LEU A 217 -6.17 -8.01 -4.31
N ILE A 218 -6.26 -6.77 -4.74
CA ILE A 218 -6.27 -6.37 -6.14
C ILE A 218 -4.91 -5.74 -6.46
N ILE A 219 -4.29 -6.17 -7.57
CA ILE A 219 -3.07 -5.55 -8.09
C ILE A 219 -3.33 -5.09 -9.52
N LEU A 220 -3.08 -3.82 -9.78
CA LEU A 220 -3.18 -3.17 -11.08
C LEU A 220 -1.78 -2.82 -11.62
N ASN A 221 -1.49 -3.19 -12.89
CA ASN A 221 -0.20 -2.90 -13.55
C ASN A 221 -0.40 -2.02 -14.78
#